data_c3e9b43f6badafec912c5d05a1fd3620
#
_entry.id   c3e9b43f6badafec912c5d05a1fd3620
#
_cell.length_a   1.000
_cell.length_b   1.000
_cell.length_c   1.000
_cell.angle_alpha   90.00
_cell.angle_beta   90.00
_cell.angle_gamma   90.00
#
_symmetry.space_group_name_H-M   'P 1'
#
loop_
_entity.id
_entity.type
_entity.pdbx_description
1 polymer ?
#
loop_
_entity_poly.entity_id
_entity_poly.type
_entity_poly.pdbx_seq_one_letter_code
_entity_poly.pdbx_strand_id
1 'polypeptide(L)'
;MVKLLQAIAGAPHGGAELFFTRLALGLEEAGQQQIILMRKDKERARLLKDAGIYSEELRFGAGFDFFTRWKIKRVIDAYKPDIVLSWMNRATQIIPMGPFVHVARLGGYYNLKYYKNCDHLIGNTPQIVDYLKQSNWPVGKCHYIPNFVNDELGLPIDRAVFNTPDGVPLIISLGRLHKNKAFDVLIKAMAELNDTFLWLAGDGEELSTLTSLAEEIGVRERVKFLGWRSDTKNLIATCDALICPSRHEPLGNVVLEGWVQRKPVIAAASDGPRYLIEHGKNGLLS
;
A
#
# COMPACT_ATOMS: atom_id res chain seq x y z
N MET A 1 5.50 29.28 -5.30
CA MET A 1 5.59 27.79 -5.18
C MET A 1 4.46 27.36 -4.27
N VAL A 2 3.72 26.32 -4.63
CA VAL A 2 2.59 25.80 -3.83
C VAL A 2 3.12 25.17 -2.54
N LYS A 3 2.53 25.51 -1.39
CA LYS A 3 2.86 24.91 -0.10
C LYS A 3 1.93 23.76 0.19
N LEU A 4 2.49 22.57 0.30
CA LEU A 4 1.73 21.34 0.55
C LEU A 4 1.88 20.90 2.02
N LEU A 5 0.76 20.62 2.70
CA LEU A 5 0.75 19.91 3.95
C LEU A 5 0.13 18.54 3.72
N GLN A 6 0.84 17.48 4.08
CA GLN A 6 0.30 16.13 4.01
C GLN A 6 -0.02 15.59 5.42
N ALA A 7 -1.13 14.87 5.57
CA ALA A 7 -1.53 14.26 6.84
C ALA A 7 -1.92 12.80 6.66
N ILE A 8 -1.25 11.89 7.39
CA ILE A 8 -1.53 10.45 7.36
C ILE A 8 -1.63 9.87 8.77
N ALA A 9 -2.68 9.09 9.02
CA ALA A 9 -2.90 8.37 10.28
C ALA A 9 -2.89 6.84 10.11
N GLY A 10 -2.03 6.35 9.23
CA GLY A 10 -1.93 4.96 8.83
C GLY A 10 -1.36 4.02 9.90
N ALA A 11 -1.29 2.75 9.55
CA ALA A 11 -0.57 1.71 10.29
C ALA A 11 0.95 1.81 10.00
N PRO A 12 1.81 1.11 10.76
CA PRO A 12 3.22 1.03 10.43
C PRO A 12 3.45 0.49 9.01
N HIS A 13 2.68 -0.51 8.60
CA HIS A 13 2.82 -1.20 7.33
C HIS A 13 1.50 -1.29 6.57
N GLY A 14 1.55 -1.01 5.26
CA GLY A 14 0.41 -1.10 4.36
C GLY A 14 0.69 -0.48 2.98
N GLY A 15 -0.10 -0.84 1.97
CA GLY A 15 0.10 -0.33 0.61
C GLY A 15 -0.13 1.18 0.46
N ALA A 16 -1.06 1.74 1.23
CA ALA A 16 -1.32 3.19 1.25
C ALA A 16 -0.17 3.95 1.91
N GLU A 17 0.38 3.39 3.00
CA GLU A 17 1.50 3.96 3.75
C GLU A 17 2.81 3.91 2.94
N LEU A 18 3.07 2.82 2.24
CA LEU A 18 4.21 2.71 1.34
C LEU A 18 4.11 3.73 0.20
N PHE A 19 2.93 3.81 -0.43
CA PHE A 19 2.72 4.78 -1.50
C PHE A 19 2.82 6.23 -1.01
N PHE A 20 2.29 6.55 0.18
CA PHE A 20 2.47 7.85 0.82
C PHE A 20 3.94 8.22 0.94
N THR A 21 4.78 7.32 1.44
CA THR A 21 6.22 7.56 1.59
C THR A 21 6.89 7.77 0.24
N ARG A 22 6.59 6.94 -0.77
CA ARG A 22 7.08 7.11 -2.16
C ARG A 22 6.69 8.47 -2.73
N LEU A 23 5.42 8.86 -2.58
CA LEU A 23 4.95 10.16 -3.08
C LEU A 23 5.63 11.33 -2.38
N ALA A 24 5.82 11.27 -1.06
CA ALA A 24 6.50 12.32 -0.31
C ALA A 24 7.95 12.48 -0.78
N LEU A 25 8.68 11.37 -0.96
CA LEU A 25 10.05 11.40 -1.46
C LEU A 25 10.12 11.93 -2.89
N GLY A 26 9.27 11.46 -3.79
CA GLY A 26 9.24 11.94 -5.18
C GLY A 26 8.83 13.43 -5.31
N LEU A 27 7.95 13.91 -4.46
CA LEU A 27 7.60 15.34 -4.43
C LEU A 27 8.78 16.20 -3.93
N GLU A 28 9.55 15.74 -2.95
CA GLU A 28 10.75 16.43 -2.48
C GLU A 28 11.82 16.48 -3.58
N GLU A 29 12.06 15.34 -4.24
CA GLU A 29 13.00 15.24 -5.38
C GLU A 29 12.59 16.17 -6.54
N ALA A 30 11.27 16.35 -6.74
CA ALA A 30 10.73 17.32 -7.69
C ALA A 30 10.77 18.79 -7.19
N GLY A 31 11.33 19.05 -6.01
CA GLY A 31 11.45 20.38 -5.43
C GLY A 31 10.12 20.94 -4.86
N GLN A 32 9.14 20.10 -4.57
CA GLN A 32 7.86 20.52 -4.00
C GLN A 32 8.02 20.81 -2.50
N GLN A 33 7.78 22.06 -2.09
CA GLN A 33 7.77 22.43 -0.67
C GLN A 33 6.64 21.71 0.06
N GLN A 34 6.97 20.93 1.10
CA GLN A 34 6.01 20.16 1.86
C GLN A 34 6.32 20.04 3.34
N ILE A 35 5.26 19.82 4.15
CA ILE A 35 5.33 19.43 5.55
C ILE A 35 4.47 18.19 5.74
N ILE A 36 4.91 17.25 6.57
CA ILE A 36 4.22 16.01 6.84
C ILE A 36 3.79 15.93 8.31
N LEU A 37 2.50 15.63 8.52
CA LEU A 37 1.94 15.24 9.81
C LEU A 37 1.57 13.77 9.75
N MET A 38 2.17 12.95 10.61
CA MET A 38 1.95 11.51 10.55
C MET A 38 1.77 10.89 11.92
N ARG A 39 1.16 9.71 11.95
CA ARG A 39 1.16 8.89 13.16
C ARG A 39 2.57 8.39 13.43
N LYS A 40 2.92 8.22 14.72
CA LYS A 40 4.24 7.78 15.18
C LYS A 40 4.70 6.53 14.41
N ASP A 41 5.84 6.66 13.72
CA ASP A 41 6.48 5.62 12.94
C ASP A 41 7.96 5.98 12.75
N LYS A 42 8.82 5.33 13.54
CA LYS A 42 10.25 5.66 13.60
C LYS A 42 10.98 5.45 12.27
N GLU A 43 10.61 4.41 11.51
CA GLU A 43 11.26 4.09 10.23
C GLU A 43 10.90 5.15 9.19
N ARG A 44 9.61 5.46 9.05
CA ARG A 44 9.14 6.50 8.13
C ARG A 44 9.68 7.87 8.51
N ALA A 45 9.71 8.22 9.81
CA ALA A 45 10.29 9.49 10.29
C ALA A 45 11.75 9.61 9.88
N ARG A 46 12.54 8.53 10.00
CA ARG A 46 13.93 8.51 9.57
C ARG A 46 14.06 8.71 8.07
N LEU A 47 13.32 7.97 7.25
CA LEU A 47 13.35 8.08 5.80
C LEU A 47 13.03 9.50 5.32
N LEU A 48 12.00 10.12 5.88
CA LEU A 48 11.62 11.49 5.56
C LEU A 48 12.70 12.49 5.97
N LYS A 49 13.27 12.34 7.17
CA LYS A 49 14.35 13.18 7.68
C LYS A 49 15.61 13.08 6.82
N ASP A 50 15.99 11.85 6.43
CA ASP A 50 17.18 11.60 5.60
C ASP A 50 17.02 12.24 4.20
N ALA A 51 15.78 12.37 3.72
CA ALA A 51 15.43 13.10 2.49
C ALA A 51 15.25 14.63 2.67
N GLY A 52 15.47 15.17 3.88
CA GLY A 52 15.31 16.60 4.14
C GLY A 52 13.87 17.06 4.39
N ILE A 53 12.90 16.16 4.46
CA ILE A 53 11.49 16.49 4.61
C ILE A 53 11.16 16.72 6.09
N TYR A 54 10.60 17.88 6.42
CA TYR A 54 10.09 18.13 7.76
C TYR A 54 8.85 17.29 8.05
N SER A 55 8.89 16.50 9.12
CA SER A 55 7.76 15.73 9.59
C SER A 55 7.53 15.87 11.09
N GLU A 56 6.25 15.90 11.50
CA GLU A 56 5.85 15.92 12.91
C GLU A 56 5.00 14.68 13.21
N GLU A 57 5.39 13.96 14.26
CA GLU A 57 4.66 12.78 14.72
C GLU A 57 3.54 13.19 15.69
N LEU A 58 2.31 12.79 15.37
CA LEU A 58 1.10 13.06 16.15
C LEU A 58 0.43 11.75 16.58
N ARG A 59 -0.43 11.81 17.61
CA ARG A 59 -1.10 10.60 18.13
C ARG A 59 -2.15 10.04 17.17
N PHE A 60 -2.92 10.93 16.50
CA PHE A 60 -4.09 10.56 15.69
C PHE A 60 -4.97 9.53 16.41
N GLY A 61 -5.28 9.81 17.68
CA GLY A 61 -6.09 8.95 18.54
C GLY A 61 -7.52 8.77 18.02
N ALA A 62 -8.23 7.78 18.56
CA ALA A 62 -9.67 7.64 18.32
C ALA A 62 -10.46 8.60 19.24
N GLY A 63 -11.61 9.09 18.75
CA GLY A 63 -12.52 9.92 19.53
C GLY A 63 -12.07 11.37 19.72
N PHE A 64 -12.05 11.84 20.95
CA PHE A 64 -11.77 13.25 21.27
C PHE A 64 -10.28 13.56 21.38
N ASP A 65 -9.53 13.41 20.28
CA ASP A 65 -8.11 13.78 20.25
C ASP A 65 -7.92 15.29 20.03
N PHE A 66 -8.23 16.07 21.07
CA PHE A 66 -8.09 17.53 21.07
C PHE A 66 -6.64 17.97 20.85
N PHE A 67 -5.67 17.21 21.36
CA PHE A 67 -4.26 17.56 21.25
C PHE A 67 -3.78 17.50 19.80
N THR A 68 -4.11 16.42 19.07
CA THR A 68 -3.77 16.31 17.63
C THR A 68 -4.47 17.41 16.84
N ARG A 69 -5.75 17.71 17.09
CA ARG A 69 -6.47 18.81 16.43
C ARG A 69 -5.81 20.17 16.68
N TRP A 70 -5.46 20.46 17.90
CA TRP A 70 -4.78 21.72 18.28
C TRP A 70 -3.42 21.83 17.58
N LYS A 71 -2.62 20.75 17.56
CA LYS A 71 -1.32 20.71 16.89
C LYS A 71 -1.46 20.93 15.39
N ILE A 72 -2.37 20.22 14.73
CA ILE A 72 -2.65 20.38 13.29
C ILE A 72 -3.01 21.84 12.99
N LYS A 73 -3.93 22.42 13.76
CA LYS A 73 -4.31 23.84 13.58
C LYS A 73 -3.12 24.77 13.71
N ARG A 74 -2.29 24.58 14.73
CA ARG A 74 -1.09 25.39 14.95
C ARG A 74 -0.08 25.29 13.80
N VAL A 75 0.13 24.11 13.24
CA VAL A 75 0.98 23.92 12.06
C VAL A 75 0.38 24.59 10.83
N ILE A 76 -0.93 24.46 10.59
CA ILE A 76 -1.62 25.14 9.50
C ILE A 76 -1.48 26.66 9.61
N ASP A 77 -1.72 27.23 10.81
CA ASP A 77 -1.67 28.68 11.05
C ASP A 77 -0.23 29.23 10.83
N ALA A 78 0.81 28.46 11.18
CA ALA A 78 2.21 28.83 11.01
C ALA A 78 2.72 28.66 9.59
N TYR A 79 2.44 27.49 8.97
CA TYR A 79 2.94 27.13 7.65
C TYR A 79 2.15 27.79 6.52
N LYS A 80 0.84 28.02 6.72
CA LYS A 80 -0.11 28.57 5.75
C LYS A 80 -0.07 27.80 4.44
N PRO A 81 -0.45 26.50 4.46
CA PRO A 81 -0.47 25.69 3.26
C PRO A 81 -1.49 26.20 2.25
N ASP A 82 -1.19 26.10 0.96
CA ASP A 82 -2.16 26.29 -0.12
C ASP A 82 -3.06 25.05 -0.28
N ILE A 83 -2.47 23.87 -0.08
CA ILE A 83 -3.14 22.58 -0.19
C ILE A 83 -2.85 21.73 1.05
N VAL A 84 -3.90 21.11 1.59
CA VAL A 84 -3.80 20.03 2.59
C VAL A 84 -4.23 18.72 1.94
N LEU A 85 -3.29 17.78 1.79
CA LEU A 85 -3.56 16.44 1.28
C LEU A 85 -3.68 15.45 2.44
N SER A 86 -4.88 14.96 2.69
CA SER A 86 -5.13 13.99 3.74
C SER A 86 -5.28 12.56 3.18
N TRP A 87 -4.83 11.59 3.96
CA TRP A 87 -4.80 10.18 3.59
C TRP A 87 -5.69 9.37 4.52
N MET A 88 -6.63 8.63 3.92
CA MET A 88 -7.56 7.76 4.64
C MET A 88 -8.48 8.49 5.65
N ASN A 89 -9.49 7.79 6.16
CA ASN A 89 -10.57 8.37 6.98
C ASN A 89 -10.08 9.15 8.20
N ARG A 90 -9.12 8.57 8.96
CA ARG A 90 -8.73 9.12 10.27
C ARG A 90 -8.00 10.45 10.16
N ALA A 91 -7.09 10.59 9.21
CA ALA A 91 -6.42 11.87 9.00
C ALA A 91 -7.38 12.90 8.41
N THR A 92 -8.21 12.50 7.42
CA THR A 92 -9.13 13.39 6.73
C THR A 92 -10.13 14.05 7.68
N GLN A 93 -10.77 13.29 8.56
CA GLN A 93 -11.81 13.83 9.45
C GLN A 93 -11.28 14.75 10.56
N ILE A 94 -9.96 14.75 10.83
CA ILE A 94 -9.36 15.57 11.88
C ILE A 94 -8.85 16.93 11.36
N ILE A 95 -8.67 17.07 10.04
CA ILE A 95 -8.27 18.34 9.42
C ILE A 95 -9.35 19.40 9.66
N PRO A 96 -9.00 20.55 10.25
CA PRO A 96 -9.95 21.64 10.44
C PRO A 96 -10.26 22.32 9.10
N MET A 97 -11.36 23.05 9.02
CA MET A 97 -11.60 23.98 7.90
C MET A 97 -10.63 25.15 7.99
N GLY A 98 -10.18 25.67 6.86
CA GLY A 98 -9.21 26.76 6.81
C GLY A 98 -9.08 27.36 5.39
N PRO A 99 -8.25 28.38 5.19
CA PRO A 99 -8.02 29.06 3.92
C PRO A 99 -7.05 28.27 3.03
N PHE A 100 -7.33 27.00 2.78
CA PHE A 100 -6.56 26.10 1.93
C PHE A 100 -7.52 25.17 1.17
N VAL A 101 -7.04 24.59 0.09
CA VAL A 101 -7.79 23.52 -0.61
C VAL A 101 -7.57 22.20 0.10
N HIS A 102 -8.62 21.58 0.64
CA HIS A 102 -8.53 20.28 1.28
C HIS A 102 -8.76 19.17 0.27
N VAL A 103 -7.74 18.42 -0.04
CA VAL A 103 -7.77 17.26 -0.93
C VAL A 103 -7.63 15.98 -0.11
N ALA A 104 -8.45 14.97 -0.37
CA ALA A 104 -8.27 13.67 0.27
C ALA A 104 -8.00 12.57 -0.77
N ARG A 105 -7.06 11.68 -0.46
CA ARG A 105 -6.71 10.53 -1.31
C ARG A 105 -7.30 9.24 -0.74
N LEU A 106 -8.03 8.54 -1.60
CA LEU A 106 -8.67 7.27 -1.30
C LEU A 106 -7.97 6.13 -2.04
N GLY A 107 -7.66 5.05 -1.32
CA GLY A 107 -7.13 3.80 -1.87
C GLY A 107 -8.13 2.65 -1.75
N GLY A 108 -9.43 2.95 -1.58
CA GLY A 108 -10.51 1.98 -1.45
C GLY A 108 -11.88 2.64 -1.35
N TYR A 109 -12.92 1.84 -1.21
CA TYR A 109 -14.32 2.27 -1.12
C TYR A 109 -14.66 2.70 0.31
N TYR A 110 -14.27 3.91 0.68
CA TYR A 110 -14.47 4.45 2.03
C TYR A 110 -15.82 5.14 2.19
N ASN A 111 -16.35 5.15 3.43
CA ASN A 111 -17.57 5.88 3.73
C ASN A 111 -17.34 7.39 3.67
N LEU A 112 -18.01 8.06 2.72
CA LEU A 112 -17.80 9.48 2.43
C LEU A 112 -18.24 10.45 3.52
N LYS A 113 -18.91 9.96 4.59
CA LYS A 113 -19.22 10.81 5.75
C LYS A 113 -18.00 11.46 6.39
N TYR A 114 -16.82 10.84 6.25
CA TYR A 114 -15.56 11.35 6.81
C TYR A 114 -14.88 12.42 5.94
N TYR A 115 -15.38 12.63 4.71
CA TYR A 115 -14.78 13.48 3.68
C TYR A 115 -15.57 14.76 3.43
N LYS A 116 -16.63 15.03 4.19
CA LYS A 116 -17.56 16.16 3.96
C LYS A 116 -16.89 17.53 3.89
N ASN A 117 -15.75 17.71 4.55
CA ASN A 117 -14.99 18.96 4.58
C ASN A 117 -13.90 19.02 3.50
N CYS A 118 -13.83 18.05 2.59
CA CYS A 118 -12.88 18.08 1.49
C CYS A 118 -13.44 18.84 0.30
N ASP A 119 -12.57 19.59 -0.37
CA ASP A 119 -12.89 20.27 -1.63
C ASP A 119 -12.80 19.32 -2.81
N HIS A 120 -11.77 18.44 -2.81
CA HIS A 120 -11.50 17.47 -3.87
C HIS A 120 -11.17 16.09 -3.31
N LEU A 121 -11.54 15.05 -4.07
CA LEU A 121 -11.21 13.67 -3.77
C LEU A 121 -10.38 13.06 -4.91
N ILE A 122 -9.34 12.33 -4.54
CA ILE A 122 -8.51 11.54 -5.46
C ILE A 122 -8.79 10.06 -5.23
N GLY A 123 -9.23 9.36 -6.28
CA GLY A 123 -9.23 7.90 -6.34
C GLY A 123 -7.98 7.40 -7.05
N ASN A 124 -7.36 6.36 -6.55
CA ASN A 124 -6.18 5.74 -7.18
C ASN A 124 -6.54 4.71 -8.25
N THR A 125 -7.83 4.44 -8.48
CA THR A 125 -8.36 3.65 -9.59
C THR A 125 -9.58 4.33 -10.21
N PRO A 126 -9.89 4.09 -11.50
CA PRO A 126 -11.12 4.58 -12.13
C PRO A 126 -12.38 4.14 -11.39
N GLN A 127 -12.42 2.88 -10.89
CA GLN A 127 -13.54 2.32 -10.15
C GLN A 127 -13.82 3.09 -8.85
N ILE A 128 -12.77 3.53 -8.14
CA ILE A 128 -12.94 4.38 -6.95
C ILE A 128 -13.51 5.75 -7.35
N VAL A 129 -13.03 6.33 -8.45
CA VAL A 129 -13.60 7.61 -8.97
C VAL A 129 -15.06 7.45 -9.35
N ASP A 130 -15.44 6.35 -10.00
CA ASP A 130 -16.83 6.05 -10.33
C ASP A 130 -17.69 5.86 -9.08
N TYR A 131 -17.16 5.17 -8.06
CA TYR A 131 -17.80 5.08 -6.74
C TYR A 131 -18.05 6.46 -6.12
N LEU A 132 -17.09 7.39 -6.20
CA LEU A 132 -17.26 8.75 -5.68
C LEU A 132 -18.40 9.48 -6.40
N LYS A 133 -18.44 9.40 -7.73
CA LYS A 133 -19.51 10.01 -8.56
C LYS A 133 -20.88 9.39 -8.26
N GLN A 134 -20.96 8.06 -8.17
CA GLN A 134 -22.20 7.34 -7.82
C GLN A 134 -22.67 7.64 -6.40
N SER A 135 -21.75 8.00 -5.50
CA SER A 135 -22.06 8.46 -4.14
C SER A 135 -22.41 9.96 -4.07
N ASN A 136 -22.78 10.58 -5.21
CA ASN A 136 -23.15 11.98 -5.34
C ASN A 136 -22.04 13.00 -4.99
N TRP A 137 -20.77 12.63 -5.07
CA TRP A 137 -19.70 13.61 -4.99
C TRP A 137 -19.64 14.43 -6.29
N PRO A 138 -19.43 15.76 -6.23
CA PRO A 138 -19.43 16.59 -7.45
C PRO A 138 -18.39 16.11 -8.47
N VAL A 139 -18.79 15.87 -9.70
CA VAL A 139 -17.95 15.27 -10.77
C VAL A 139 -16.65 16.05 -10.98
N GLY A 140 -16.72 17.39 -11.03
CA GLY A 140 -15.54 18.26 -11.19
C GLY A 140 -14.59 18.27 -9.99
N LYS A 141 -14.95 17.59 -8.90
CA LYS A 141 -14.14 17.47 -7.68
C LYS A 141 -13.63 16.03 -7.44
N CYS A 142 -13.82 15.13 -8.41
CA CYS A 142 -13.32 13.76 -8.39
C CYS A 142 -12.16 13.62 -9.37
N HIS A 143 -11.00 13.14 -8.90
CA HIS A 143 -9.79 13.03 -9.72
C HIS A 143 -9.27 11.62 -9.72
N TYR A 144 -8.87 11.13 -10.89
CA TYR A 144 -8.13 9.89 -11.03
C TYR A 144 -6.63 10.20 -11.06
N ILE A 145 -5.90 9.77 -10.04
CA ILE A 145 -4.45 9.83 -9.99
C ILE A 145 -3.95 8.47 -9.51
N PRO A 146 -3.38 7.64 -10.40
CA PRO A 146 -2.93 6.30 -10.05
C PRO A 146 -1.75 6.30 -9.06
N ASN A 147 -1.47 5.15 -8.48
CA ASN A 147 -0.21 4.94 -7.81
C ASN A 147 0.89 4.70 -8.86
N PHE A 148 2.11 4.96 -8.46
CA PHE A 148 3.33 4.55 -9.15
C PHE A 148 4.18 3.66 -8.23
N VAL A 149 5.10 2.93 -8.79
CA VAL A 149 6.11 2.14 -8.08
C VAL A 149 7.49 2.58 -8.54
N ASN A 150 8.51 2.34 -7.72
CA ASN A 150 9.89 2.60 -8.12
C ASN A 150 10.26 1.65 -9.26
N ASP A 151 10.96 2.14 -10.25
CA ASP A 151 11.41 1.41 -11.44
C ASP A 151 12.76 0.71 -11.25
N GLU A 152 13.33 0.78 -10.05
CA GLU A 152 14.59 0.11 -9.72
C GLU A 152 14.46 -1.42 -9.78
N LEU A 153 15.35 -2.05 -10.52
CA LEU A 153 15.49 -3.50 -10.52
C LEU A 153 16.16 -3.97 -9.23
N GLY A 154 15.62 -5.03 -8.65
CA GLY A 154 16.24 -5.73 -7.52
C GLY A 154 17.40 -6.60 -7.95
N LEU A 155 18.31 -6.85 -7.03
CA LEU A 155 19.35 -7.86 -7.19
C LEU A 155 18.84 -9.17 -6.57
N PRO A 156 18.86 -10.28 -7.32
CA PRO A 156 18.50 -11.58 -6.77
C PRO A 156 19.34 -11.92 -5.53
N ILE A 157 18.71 -12.52 -4.56
CA ILE A 157 19.36 -13.01 -3.35
C ILE A 157 19.54 -14.52 -3.41
N ASP A 158 20.47 -15.02 -2.61
CA ASP A 158 20.69 -16.46 -2.47
C ASP A 158 19.43 -17.14 -1.88
N ARG A 159 18.87 -18.11 -2.61
CA ARG A 159 17.68 -18.87 -2.20
C ARG A 159 17.94 -19.71 -0.94
N ALA A 160 19.20 -20.11 -0.69
CA ALA A 160 19.60 -20.87 0.48
C ALA A 160 19.36 -20.13 1.80
N VAL A 161 19.36 -18.79 1.80
CA VAL A 161 19.01 -17.95 2.97
C VAL A 161 17.65 -18.33 3.57
N PHE A 162 16.72 -18.80 2.73
CA PHE A 162 15.40 -19.24 3.16
C PHE A 162 15.18 -20.75 2.95
N ASN A 163 16.26 -21.53 2.98
CA ASN A 163 16.20 -22.98 2.81
C ASN A 163 15.36 -23.39 1.58
N THR A 164 15.62 -22.74 0.45
CA THR A 164 14.98 -23.02 -0.82
C THR A 164 16.04 -23.54 -1.78
N PRO A 165 15.92 -24.76 -2.33
CA PRO A 165 16.89 -25.31 -3.25
C PRO A 165 16.98 -24.52 -4.55
N ASP A 166 18.16 -24.56 -5.18
CA ASP A 166 18.32 -24.06 -6.53
C ASP A 166 17.65 -25.00 -7.55
N GLY A 167 17.25 -24.42 -8.70
CA GLY A 167 16.70 -25.17 -9.80
C GLY A 167 15.25 -25.62 -9.64
N VAL A 168 14.62 -25.33 -8.50
CA VAL A 168 13.18 -25.57 -8.29
C VAL A 168 12.36 -24.31 -8.63
N PRO A 169 11.11 -24.45 -9.12
CA PRO A 169 10.23 -23.33 -9.31
C PRO A 169 9.97 -22.59 -7.98
N LEU A 170 10.11 -21.27 -7.99
CA LEU A 170 9.92 -20.42 -6.82
C LEU A 170 8.92 -19.31 -7.13
N ILE A 171 7.79 -19.32 -6.43
CA ILE A 171 6.79 -18.25 -6.50
C ILE A 171 6.82 -17.38 -5.24
N ILE A 172 6.41 -16.13 -5.39
CA ILE A 172 6.31 -15.20 -4.26
C ILE A 172 4.93 -14.58 -4.18
N SER A 173 4.47 -14.34 -2.96
CA SER A 173 3.33 -13.48 -2.69
C SER A 173 3.64 -12.52 -1.54
N LEU A 174 3.16 -11.29 -1.66
CA LEU A 174 3.53 -10.19 -0.77
C LEU A 174 2.27 -9.51 -0.21
N GLY A 175 2.29 -9.19 1.07
CA GLY A 175 1.22 -8.41 1.68
C GLY A 175 0.95 -8.76 3.13
N ARG A 176 0.05 -7.97 3.76
CA ARG A 176 -0.37 -8.25 5.13
C ARG A 176 -1.02 -9.64 5.21
N LEU A 177 -0.65 -10.42 6.20
CA LEU A 177 -1.27 -11.73 6.45
C LEU A 177 -2.67 -11.52 7.06
N HIS A 178 -3.64 -11.30 6.17
CA HIS A 178 -5.02 -10.96 6.48
C HIS A 178 -5.95 -11.69 5.51
N LYS A 179 -7.17 -12.01 5.93
CA LYS A 179 -8.18 -12.78 5.15
C LYS A 179 -8.42 -12.25 3.74
N ASN A 180 -8.38 -10.92 3.55
CA ASN A 180 -8.57 -10.31 2.24
C ASN A 180 -7.46 -10.68 1.23
N LYS A 181 -6.27 -11.07 1.72
CA LYS A 181 -5.14 -11.45 0.86
C LYS A 181 -5.19 -12.88 0.37
N ALA A 182 -6.09 -13.70 0.91
CA ALA A 182 -6.37 -15.07 0.47
C ALA A 182 -5.13 -15.99 0.39
N PHE A 183 -4.17 -15.82 1.28
CA PHE A 183 -3.00 -16.70 1.34
C PHE A 183 -3.37 -18.13 1.73
N ASP A 184 -4.52 -18.34 2.37
CA ASP A 184 -5.11 -19.65 2.62
C ASP A 184 -5.44 -20.40 1.32
N VAL A 185 -5.92 -19.70 0.29
CA VAL A 185 -6.18 -20.29 -1.04
C VAL A 185 -4.86 -20.64 -1.73
N LEU A 186 -3.88 -19.74 -1.67
CA LEU A 186 -2.56 -19.98 -2.27
C LEU A 186 -1.85 -21.17 -1.61
N ILE A 187 -1.87 -21.27 -0.28
CA ILE A 187 -1.27 -22.38 0.45
C ILE A 187 -1.96 -23.71 0.06
N LYS A 188 -3.29 -23.75 -0.07
CA LYS A 188 -4.01 -24.93 -0.55
C LYS A 188 -3.59 -25.33 -1.97
N ALA A 189 -3.40 -24.35 -2.86
CA ALA A 189 -2.92 -24.62 -4.22
C ALA A 189 -1.52 -25.24 -4.25
N MET A 190 -0.66 -24.97 -3.23
CA MET A 190 0.65 -25.60 -3.13
C MET A 190 0.61 -27.11 -2.95
N ALA A 191 -0.53 -27.69 -2.52
CA ALA A 191 -0.68 -29.14 -2.44
C ALA A 191 -0.70 -29.81 -3.81
N GLU A 192 -1.12 -29.08 -4.85
CA GLU A 192 -1.15 -29.55 -6.24
C GLU A 192 0.19 -29.33 -6.98
N LEU A 193 1.13 -28.61 -6.37
CA LEU A 193 2.42 -28.21 -6.97
C LEU A 193 3.57 -28.90 -6.23
N ASN A 194 3.94 -30.11 -6.65
CA ASN A 194 4.86 -30.98 -5.88
C ASN A 194 6.28 -30.40 -5.72
N ASP A 195 6.83 -29.73 -6.73
CA ASP A 195 8.23 -29.28 -6.76
C ASP A 195 8.39 -27.76 -6.60
N THR A 196 7.29 -27.04 -6.35
CA THR A 196 7.29 -25.58 -6.27
C THR A 196 7.47 -25.11 -4.82
N PHE A 197 8.29 -24.09 -4.61
CA PHE A 197 8.42 -23.36 -3.35
C PHE A 197 7.64 -22.06 -3.38
N LEU A 198 7.10 -21.66 -2.23
CA LEU A 198 6.39 -20.41 -2.04
C LEU A 198 7.07 -19.57 -0.96
N TRP A 199 7.41 -18.33 -1.32
CA TRP A 199 7.79 -17.31 -0.37
C TRP A 199 6.59 -16.42 -0.06
N LEU A 200 6.22 -16.32 1.23
CA LEU A 200 5.20 -15.39 1.72
C LEU A 200 5.88 -14.29 2.52
N ALA A 201 5.99 -13.09 1.93
CA ALA A 201 6.59 -11.94 2.59
C ALA A 201 5.51 -10.98 3.11
N GLY A 202 5.45 -10.84 4.41
CA GLY A 202 4.49 -10.02 5.14
C GLY A 202 4.26 -10.50 6.55
N ASP A 203 3.52 -9.70 7.31
CA ASP A 203 3.13 -10.01 8.68
C ASP A 203 1.64 -9.70 8.88
N GLY A 204 1.03 -10.27 9.90
CA GLY A 204 -0.37 -10.04 10.23
C GLY A 204 -1.00 -11.10 11.08
N GLU A 205 -2.26 -10.88 11.42
CA GLU A 205 -3.05 -11.68 12.35
C GLU A 205 -3.27 -13.13 11.91
N GLU A 206 -3.16 -13.43 10.63
CA GLU A 206 -3.39 -14.78 10.07
C GLU A 206 -2.11 -15.65 10.07
N LEU A 207 -0.96 -15.16 10.57
CA LEU A 207 0.30 -15.93 10.50
C LEU A 207 0.18 -17.33 11.12
N SER A 208 -0.36 -17.43 12.32
CA SER A 208 -0.52 -18.72 13.01
C SER A 208 -1.48 -19.64 12.27
N THR A 209 -2.63 -19.11 11.81
CA THR A 209 -3.64 -19.85 11.06
C THR A 209 -3.07 -20.41 9.74
N LEU A 210 -2.31 -19.57 9.01
CA LEU A 210 -1.70 -19.97 7.74
C LEU A 210 -0.57 -20.99 7.94
N THR A 211 0.20 -20.87 9.03
CA THR A 211 1.23 -21.83 9.38
C THR A 211 0.62 -23.20 9.69
N SER A 212 -0.40 -23.24 10.54
CA SER A 212 -1.12 -24.50 10.86
C SER A 212 -1.75 -25.13 9.62
N LEU A 213 -2.33 -24.33 8.72
CA LEU A 213 -2.86 -24.83 7.45
C LEU A 213 -1.76 -25.48 6.60
N ALA A 214 -0.59 -24.86 6.48
CA ALA A 214 0.52 -25.41 5.69
C ALA A 214 1.05 -26.74 6.30
N GLU A 215 1.02 -26.88 7.61
CA GLU A 215 1.36 -28.13 8.33
C GLU A 215 0.32 -29.20 8.09
N GLU A 216 -0.98 -28.88 8.25
CA GLU A 216 -2.10 -29.81 8.09
C GLU A 216 -2.13 -30.44 6.70
N ILE A 217 -1.87 -29.66 5.65
CA ILE A 217 -1.89 -30.16 4.27
C ILE A 217 -0.51 -30.64 3.76
N GLY A 218 0.51 -30.68 4.64
CA GLY A 218 1.83 -31.25 4.34
C GLY A 218 2.72 -30.42 3.41
N VAL A 219 2.49 -29.11 3.28
CA VAL A 219 3.30 -28.22 2.41
C VAL A 219 4.24 -27.30 3.17
N ARG A 220 4.32 -27.41 4.51
CA ARG A 220 5.06 -26.50 5.40
C ARG A 220 6.52 -26.29 5.00
N GLU A 221 7.20 -27.37 4.56
CA GLU A 221 8.61 -27.30 4.16
C GLU A 221 8.82 -26.48 2.87
N ARG A 222 7.83 -26.36 2.02
CA ARG A 222 7.87 -25.63 0.77
C ARG A 222 7.26 -24.23 0.85
N VAL A 223 6.60 -23.88 1.96
CA VAL A 223 6.04 -22.55 2.23
C VAL A 223 6.91 -21.84 3.24
N LYS A 224 7.61 -20.80 2.80
CA LYS A 224 8.51 -20.01 3.64
C LYS A 224 7.86 -18.70 4.03
N PHE A 225 7.54 -18.53 5.33
CA PHE A 225 7.03 -17.29 5.89
C PHE A 225 8.22 -16.38 6.22
N LEU A 226 8.39 -15.29 5.46
CA LEU A 226 9.57 -14.43 5.54
C LEU A 226 9.39 -13.25 6.50
N GLY A 227 8.20 -13.09 7.09
CA GLY A 227 7.89 -11.92 7.91
C GLY A 227 7.84 -10.62 7.06
N TRP A 228 7.81 -9.49 7.75
CA TRP A 228 7.87 -8.19 7.08
C TRP A 228 9.25 -7.95 6.46
N ARG A 229 9.25 -7.51 5.19
CA ARG A 229 10.49 -7.28 4.43
C ARG A 229 10.49 -5.90 3.78
N SER A 230 11.61 -5.21 3.83
CA SER A 230 11.84 -3.93 3.13
C SER A 230 12.53 -4.11 1.77
N ASP A 231 13.17 -5.25 1.55
CA ASP A 231 13.90 -5.61 0.32
C ASP A 231 13.04 -6.37 -0.70
N THR A 232 11.75 -6.05 -0.77
CA THR A 232 10.76 -6.76 -1.61
C THR A 232 11.17 -6.82 -3.08
N LYS A 233 11.83 -5.79 -3.62
CA LYS A 233 12.34 -5.82 -5.00
C LYS A 233 13.33 -6.96 -5.24
N ASN A 234 14.23 -7.23 -4.28
CA ASN A 234 15.22 -8.31 -4.37
C ASN A 234 14.56 -9.68 -4.26
N LEU A 235 13.58 -9.83 -3.36
CA LEU A 235 12.79 -11.04 -3.22
C LEU A 235 12.04 -11.36 -4.53
N ILE A 236 11.36 -10.37 -5.12
CA ILE A 236 10.64 -10.54 -6.39
C ILE A 236 11.63 -10.87 -7.52
N ALA A 237 12.77 -10.18 -7.58
CA ALA A 237 13.80 -10.44 -8.58
C ALA A 237 14.34 -11.89 -8.53
N THR A 238 14.34 -12.51 -7.34
CA THR A 238 14.81 -13.89 -7.11
C THR A 238 13.80 -14.94 -7.58
N CYS A 239 12.51 -14.64 -7.51
CA CYS A 239 11.43 -15.60 -7.80
C CYS A 239 11.16 -15.73 -9.30
N ASP A 240 10.50 -16.81 -9.70
CA ASP A 240 10.13 -17.09 -11.09
C ASP A 240 8.79 -16.42 -11.46
N ALA A 241 7.87 -16.29 -10.51
CA ALA A 241 6.59 -15.61 -10.72
C ALA A 241 6.07 -14.96 -9.41
N LEU A 242 5.26 -13.91 -9.57
CA LEU A 242 4.54 -13.26 -8.48
C LEU A 242 3.07 -13.64 -8.50
N ILE A 243 2.52 -14.03 -7.35
CA ILE A 243 1.11 -14.40 -7.17
C ILE A 243 0.41 -13.36 -6.31
N CYS A 244 -0.72 -12.83 -6.78
CA CYS A 244 -1.61 -11.94 -6.03
C CYS A 244 -2.99 -12.61 -5.85
N PRO A 245 -3.17 -13.46 -4.82
CA PRO A 245 -4.40 -14.25 -4.67
C PRO A 245 -5.56 -13.48 -4.02
N SER A 246 -5.41 -12.16 -3.83
CA SER A 246 -6.30 -11.33 -3.01
C SER A 246 -7.77 -11.39 -3.40
N ARG A 247 -8.65 -11.69 -2.42
CA ARG A 247 -10.12 -11.57 -2.58
C ARG A 247 -10.55 -10.12 -2.78
N HIS A 248 -9.85 -9.19 -2.10
CA HIS A 248 -10.10 -7.76 -2.20
C HIS A 248 -8.79 -7.02 -2.38
N GLU A 249 -8.58 -6.48 -3.56
CA GLU A 249 -7.41 -5.71 -3.94
C GLU A 249 -7.86 -4.52 -4.79
N PRO A 250 -8.05 -3.34 -4.20
CA PRO A 250 -8.56 -2.18 -4.93
C PRO A 250 -7.68 -1.72 -6.09
N LEU A 251 -6.35 -1.84 -5.96
CA LEU A 251 -5.40 -1.50 -7.03
C LEU A 251 -4.47 -2.66 -7.37
N GLY A 252 -3.76 -3.21 -6.35
CA GLY A 252 -2.75 -4.24 -6.58
C GLY A 252 -1.36 -3.69 -6.90
N ASN A 253 -0.79 -2.88 -6.00
CA ASN A 253 0.59 -2.39 -6.13
C ASN A 253 1.59 -3.52 -6.40
N VAL A 254 1.38 -4.70 -5.81
CA VAL A 254 2.24 -5.87 -6.00
C VAL A 254 2.28 -6.35 -7.45
N VAL A 255 1.21 -6.16 -8.23
CA VAL A 255 1.18 -6.44 -9.68
C VAL A 255 2.17 -5.54 -10.40
N LEU A 256 2.13 -4.24 -10.10
CA LEU A 256 3.05 -3.25 -10.67
C LEU A 256 4.49 -3.55 -10.26
N GLU A 257 4.72 -3.93 -8.99
CA GLU A 257 6.03 -4.31 -8.46
C GLU A 257 6.58 -5.57 -9.16
N GLY A 258 5.72 -6.55 -9.44
CA GLY A 258 6.08 -7.73 -10.23
C GLY A 258 6.52 -7.39 -11.66
N TRP A 259 5.80 -6.51 -12.34
CA TRP A 259 6.13 -6.07 -13.70
C TRP A 259 7.44 -5.28 -13.77
N VAL A 260 7.68 -4.39 -12.79
CA VAL A 260 8.99 -3.69 -12.71
C VAL A 260 10.14 -4.70 -12.63
N GLN A 261 9.98 -5.77 -11.85
CA GLN A 261 10.98 -6.82 -11.76
C GLN A 261 10.95 -7.81 -12.94
N ARG A 262 10.17 -7.51 -13.99
CA ARG A 262 10.04 -8.34 -15.21
C ARG A 262 9.59 -9.77 -14.91
N LYS A 263 8.75 -9.95 -13.87
CA LYS A 263 8.24 -11.26 -13.49
C LYS A 263 6.84 -11.50 -14.02
N PRO A 264 6.52 -12.70 -14.45
CA PRO A 264 5.14 -13.12 -14.68
C PRO A 264 4.29 -12.89 -13.44
N VAL A 265 3.08 -12.35 -13.65
CA VAL A 265 2.13 -12.11 -12.57
C VAL A 265 0.87 -12.93 -12.80
N ILE A 266 0.47 -13.67 -11.75
CA ILE A 266 -0.80 -14.38 -11.69
C ILE A 266 -1.61 -13.76 -10.58
N ALA A 267 -2.84 -13.35 -10.85
CA ALA A 267 -3.67 -12.71 -9.84
C ALA A 267 -5.11 -13.22 -9.85
N ALA A 268 -5.73 -13.25 -8.67
CA ALA A 268 -7.18 -13.43 -8.60
C ALA A 268 -7.86 -12.20 -9.24
N ALA A 269 -8.98 -12.42 -9.93
CA ALA A 269 -9.71 -11.40 -10.67
C ALA A 269 -10.49 -10.44 -9.72
N SER A 270 -9.84 -9.91 -8.68
CA SER A 270 -10.33 -8.81 -7.85
C SER A 270 -10.20 -7.46 -8.59
N ASP A 271 -10.81 -6.40 -8.07
CA ASP A 271 -11.01 -5.12 -8.78
C ASP A 271 -9.74 -4.57 -9.43
N GLY A 272 -8.67 -4.42 -8.67
CA GLY A 272 -7.43 -3.85 -9.15
C GLY A 272 -6.70 -4.72 -10.17
N PRO A 273 -6.39 -6.00 -9.86
CA PRO A 273 -5.82 -6.92 -10.83
C PRO A 273 -6.61 -7.04 -12.12
N ARG A 274 -7.95 -7.08 -12.05
CA ARG A 274 -8.82 -7.11 -13.25
C ARG A 274 -8.68 -5.84 -14.10
N TYR A 275 -8.40 -4.72 -13.48
CA TYR A 275 -8.15 -3.45 -14.18
C TYR A 275 -6.74 -3.42 -14.81
N LEU A 276 -5.73 -3.97 -14.12
CA LEU A 276 -4.34 -3.91 -14.55
C LEU A 276 -3.97 -5.00 -15.56
N ILE A 277 -4.52 -6.22 -15.38
CA ILE A 277 -4.10 -7.42 -16.12
C ILE A 277 -5.05 -7.69 -17.27
N GLU A 278 -4.49 -7.71 -18.49
CA GLU A 278 -5.11 -8.27 -19.67
C GLU A 278 -4.68 -9.74 -19.77
N HIS A 279 -5.63 -10.64 -19.43
CA HIS A 279 -5.36 -12.08 -19.33
C HIS A 279 -4.67 -12.65 -20.58
N GLY A 280 -3.56 -13.35 -20.37
CA GLY A 280 -2.76 -13.96 -21.42
C GLY A 280 -1.81 -13.01 -22.17
N LYS A 281 -1.82 -11.70 -21.89
CA LYS A 281 -0.91 -10.74 -22.51
C LYS A 281 0.15 -10.21 -21.52
N ASN A 282 -0.28 -9.60 -20.43
CA ASN A 282 0.64 -9.02 -19.44
C ASN A 282 0.56 -9.68 -18.07
N GLY A 283 -0.20 -10.78 -17.96
CA GLY A 283 -0.37 -11.60 -16.77
C GLY A 283 -1.53 -12.57 -16.92
N LEU A 284 -1.77 -13.34 -15.87
CA LEU A 284 -2.88 -14.29 -15.82
C LEU A 284 -3.87 -13.87 -14.71
N LEU A 285 -5.17 -13.97 -15.01
CA LEU A 285 -6.27 -13.82 -14.05
C LEU A 285 -6.90 -15.17 -13.78
N SER A 286 -7.14 -15.48 -12.51
CA SER A 286 -7.86 -16.70 -12.05
C SER A 286 -9.18 -16.33 -11.40
#